data_35fe1d346657b313169a1566fc4ec83e
#
_entry.id   35fe1d346657b313169a1566fc4ec83e
#
_cell.length_a   1.000
_cell.length_b   1.000
_cell.length_c   1.000
_cell.angle_alpha   90.00
_cell.angle_beta   90.00
_cell.angle_gamma   90.00
#
_symmetry.space_group_name_H-M   'P 1'
#
loop_
_entity.id
_entity.type
_entity.pdbx_description
1 polymer ?
#
loop_
_entity_poly.entity_id
_entity_poly.type
_entity_poly.pdbx_seq_one_letter_code
_entity_poly.pdbx_strand_id
1 'polypeptide(L)'
;MILRDYQSRSVADLFAWWTKHQDNADIPLLVLPTGSGKSVICAEIVRQMWEQWPEYRPRTVVLVPSKELAEQNAGKLQALLPDNIHVGYVSASLGKKQHHADVIVATIGSIHKSAHLLGDIKVVIIDEAHLVSPKGSDSGMYRTFLDKLGQICQFRTVGMTATPFRGNQVWLTDGDEPLFTGIASNVTMRELLDQKFLAPLVPPNARIETRIDASQVGISNGDYKVGELSAVVDSYLQQVAIEATRIASERMKWIAFTPSVDNAESLADKLCKLGI
;
A
#
# COMPACT_ATOMS: atom_id res chain seq x y z
N MET A 1 -20.30 9.95 3.44
CA MET A 1 -19.29 9.09 4.12
C MET A 1 -19.03 9.68 5.50
N ILE A 2 -18.99 8.86 6.57
CA ILE A 2 -18.66 9.33 7.93
C ILE A 2 -17.22 8.90 8.21
N LEU A 3 -16.35 9.88 8.44
CA LEU A 3 -14.95 9.64 8.77
C LEU A 3 -14.79 9.40 10.28
N ARG A 4 -13.80 8.59 10.62
CA ARG A 4 -13.30 8.50 11.99
C ARG A 4 -12.40 9.69 12.30
N ASP A 5 -12.25 10.05 13.57
CA ASP A 5 -11.50 11.26 13.97
C ASP A 5 -10.06 11.29 13.42
N TYR A 6 -9.35 10.17 13.50
CA TYR A 6 -7.99 10.09 12.97
C TYR A 6 -7.93 10.21 11.44
N GLN A 7 -8.98 9.78 10.72
CA GLN A 7 -9.05 9.93 9.26
C GLN A 7 -9.25 11.40 8.89
N SER A 8 -10.17 12.07 9.56
CA SER A 8 -10.38 13.53 9.40
C SER A 8 -9.12 14.31 9.72
N ARG A 9 -8.46 13.97 10.85
CA ARG A 9 -7.19 14.58 11.25
C ARG A 9 -6.11 14.36 10.18
N SER A 10 -5.93 13.13 9.68
CA SER A 10 -4.89 12.86 8.68
C SER A 10 -5.07 13.65 7.40
N VAL A 11 -6.31 13.87 6.96
CA VAL A 11 -6.60 14.71 5.80
C VAL A 11 -6.34 16.17 6.11
N ALA A 12 -6.79 16.69 7.26
CA ALA A 12 -6.52 18.05 7.69
C ALA A 12 -5.02 18.35 7.81
N ASP A 13 -4.25 17.43 8.39
CA ASP A 13 -2.79 17.54 8.53
C ASP A 13 -2.11 17.62 7.15
N LEU A 14 -2.59 16.83 6.17
CA LEU A 14 -2.08 16.86 4.80
C LEU A 14 -2.32 18.23 4.14
N PHE A 15 -3.55 18.75 4.23
CA PHE A 15 -3.86 20.07 3.66
C PHE A 15 -3.10 21.20 4.37
N ALA A 16 -2.93 21.12 5.69
CA ALA A 16 -2.08 22.03 6.44
C ALA A 16 -0.62 21.96 6.00
N TRP A 17 -0.09 20.75 5.75
CA TRP A 17 1.24 20.56 5.19
C TRP A 17 1.37 21.28 3.84
N TRP A 18 0.47 20.99 2.90
CA TRP A 18 0.51 21.62 1.56
C TRP A 18 0.34 23.14 1.59
N THR A 19 -0.37 23.67 2.56
CA THR A 19 -0.51 25.12 2.75
C THR A 19 0.79 25.74 3.25
N LYS A 20 1.49 25.05 4.16
CA LYS A 20 2.75 25.51 4.74
C LYS A 20 3.92 25.36 3.78
N HIS A 21 3.96 24.26 3.04
CA HIS A 21 5.02 23.88 2.11
C HIS A 21 4.51 24.06 0.68
N GLN A 22 4.74 25.24 0.11
CA GLN A 22 4.20 25.59 -1.22
C GLN A 22 5.02 25.01 -2.38
N ASP A 23 6.22 24.51 -2.13
CA ASP A 23 7.03 23.83 -3.14
C ASP A 23 6.45 22.44 -3.42
N ASN A 24 6.29 22.09 -4.71
CA ASN A 24 5.82 20.78 -5.14
C ASN A 24 6.85 19.67 -4.86
N ALA A 25 8.10 20.03 -4.61
CA ALA A 25 9.16 19.11 -4.17
C ALA A 25 8.99 18.67 -2.70
N ASP A 26 8.18 19.40 -1.89
CA ASP A 26 7.86 19.02 -0.52
C ASP A 26 6.78 17.95 -0.49
N ILE A 27 7.18 16.69 -0.57
CA ILE A 27 6.30 15.51 -0.65
C ILE A 27 6.15 14.88 0.74
N PRO A 28 4.98 15.00 1.40
CA PRO A 28 4.75 14.40 2.71
C PRO A 28 4.39 12.93 2.64
N LEU A 29 4.57 12.25 3.79
CA LEU A 29 4.01 10.94 4.09
C LEU A 29 2.81 11.07 5.03
N LEU A 30 1.80 10.24 4.80
CA LEU A 30 0.80 9.83 5.77
C LEU A 30 1.14 8.43 6.25
N VAL A 31 1.51 8.30 7.51
CA VAL A 31 1.81 7.01 8.13
C VAL A 31 0.52 6.45 8.71
N LEU A 32 0.01 5.41 8.07
CA LEU A 32 -1.33 4.87 8.30
C LEU A 32 -1.25 3.34 8.41
N PRO A 33 -1.53 2.74 9.59
CA PRO A 33 -1.48 1.29 9.76
C PRO A 33 -2.40 0.54 8.79
N THR A 34 -2.10 -0.73 8.57
CA THR A 34 -3.01 -1.63 7.87
C THR A 34 -4.35 -1.68 8.62
N GLY A 35 -5.46 -1.61 7.89
CA GLY A 35 -6.80 -1.55 8.48
C GLY A 35 -7.26 -0.15 8.90
N SER A 36 -6.44 0.89 8.78
CA SER A 36 -6.83 2.28 9.07
C SER A 36 -7.81 2.88 8.06
N GLY A 37 -8.02 2.23 6.92
CA GLY A 37 -8.90 2.74 5.87
C GLY A 37 -8.20 3.73 4.94
N LYS A 38 -6.99 3.44 4.48
CA LYS A 38 -6.25 4.26 3.50
C LYS A 38 -7.10 4.66 2.30
N SER A 39 -7.93 3.74 1.77
CA SER A 39 -8.82 4.05 0.64
C SER A 39 -9.90 5.09 0.99
N VAL A 40 -10.37 5.14 2.25
CA VAL A 40 -11.32 6.15 2.75
C VAL A 40 -10.64 7.52 2.82
N ILE A 41 -9.41 7.57 3.33
CA ILE A 41 -8.60 8.79 3.38
C ILE A 41 -8.31 9.31 1.97
N CYS A 42 -7.96 8.40 1.04
CA CYS A 42 -7.74 8.73 -0.37
C CYS A 42 -9.01 9.34 -1.01
N ALA A 43 -10.17 8.73 -0.81
CA ALA A 43 -11.46 9.26 -1.30
C ALA A 43 -11.77 10.63 -0.69
N GLU A 44 -11.49 10.82 0.59
CA GLU A 44 -11.72 12.10 1.26
C GLU A 44 -10.81 13.22 0.74
N ILE A 45 -9.54 12.94 0.47
CA ILE A 45 -8.63 13.89 -0.18
C ILE A 45 -9.22 14.35 -1.52
N VAL A 46 -9.65 13.40 -2.35
CA VAL A 46 -10.28 13.72 -3.65
C VAL A 46 -11.54 14.55 -3.47
N ARG A 47 -12.43 14.13 -2.56
CA ARG A 47 -13.70 14.82 -2.30
C ARG A 47 -13.49 16.28 -1.87
N GLN A 48 -12.58 16.53 -0.92
CA GLN A 48 -12.28 17.89 -0.47
C GLN A 48 -11.64 18.75 -1.56
N MET A 49 -10.77 18.17 -2.39
CA MET A 49 -10.23 18.88 -3.55
C MET A 49 -11.34 19.31 -4.52
N TRP A 50 -12.30 18.43 -4.79
CA TRP A 50 -13.42 18.74 -5.67
C TRP A 50 -14.40 19.76 -5.07
N GLU A 51 -14.63 19.71 -3.76
CA GLU A 51 -15.48 20.70 -3.07
C GLU A 51 -14.83 22.07 -3.03
N GLN A 52 -13.52 22.13 -2.85
CA GLN A 52 -12.79 23.38 -2.77
C GLN A 52 -12.62 24.06 -4.13
N TRP A 53 -12.51 23.26 -5.21
CA TRP A 53 -12.31 23.77 -6.57
C TRP A 53 -13.26 23.12 -7.58
N PRO A 54 -14.58 23.29 -7.45
CA PRO A 54 -15.57 22.58 -8.27
C PRO A 54 -15.48 22.93 -9.76
N GLU A 55 -15.10 24.15 -10.09
CA GLU A 55 -14.96 24.60 -11.49
C GLU A 55 -13.76 23.96 -12.21
N TYR A 56 -12.70 23.61 -11.47
CA TYR A 56 -11.47 23.05 -12.04
C TYR A 56 -11.50 21.53 -12.17
N ARG A 57 -12.41 20.86 -11.47
CA ARG A 57 -12.49 19.40 -11.43
C ARG A 57 -11.09 18.75 -11.27
N PRO A 58 -10.40 18.95 -10.15
CA PRO A 58 -9.01 18.59 -9.99
C PRO A 58 -8.82 17.07 -10.15
N ARG A 59 -8.09 16.67 -11.18
CA ARG A 59 -7.85 15.26 -11.47
C ARG A 59 -6.76 14.68 -10.58
N THR A 60 -6.94 13.44 -10.16
CA THR A 60 -6.05 12.73 -9.23
C THR A 60 -5.53 11.43 -9.84
N VAL A 61 -4.25 11.16 -9.64
CA VAL A 61 -3.66 9.84 -9.93
C VAL A 61 -3.33 9.13 -8.62
N VAL A 62 -3.78 7.89 -8.49
CA VAL A 62 -3.44 7.00 -7.38
C VAL A 62 -2.51 5.91 -7.91
N LEU A 63 -1.25 5.94 -7.50
CA LEU A 63 -0.25 4.96 -7.90
C LEU A 63 -0.25 3.79 -6.94
N VAL A 64 -0.36 2.59 -7.47
CA VAL A 64 -0.36 1.33 -6.71
C VAL A 64 0.68 0.36 -7.27
N PRO A 65 1.21 -0.57 -6.45
CA PRO A 65 2.28 -1.47 -6.89
C PRO A 65 1.79 -2.62 -7.79
N SER A 66 0.56 -3.11 -7.62
CA SER A 66 0.08 -4.30 -8.35
C SER A 66 -1.28 -4.07 -9.03
N LYS A 67 -1.59 -4.94 -10.00
CA LYS A 67 -2.86 -4.90 -10.75
C LYS A 67 -4.07 -5.22 -9.86
N GLU A 68 -3.91 -6.14 -8.94
CA GLU A 68 -4.94 -6.55 -7.99
C GLU A 68 -5.34 -5.37 -7.09
N LEU A 69 -4.33 -4.62 -6.61
CA LEU A 69 -4.56 -3.40 -5.84
C LEU A 69 -5.18 -2.28 -6.70
N ALA A 70 -4.83 -2.19 -7.99
CA ALA A 70 -5.43 -1.20 -8.88
C ALA A 70 -6.93 -1.43 -9.05
N GLU A 71 -7.34 -2.66 -9.31
CA GLU A 71 -8.74 -3.02 -9.47
C GLU A 71 -9.52 -2.84 -8.15
N GLN A 72 -8.97 -3.35 -7.05
CA GLN A 72 -9.59 -3.25 -5.73
C GLN A 72 -9.74 -1.78 -5.27
N ASN A 73 -8.70 -0.96 -5.45
CA ASN A 73 -8.73 0.44 -5.04
C ASN A 73 -9.66 1.26 -5.93
N ALA A 74 -9.67 1.01 -7.25
CA ALA A 74 -10.62 1.68 -8.15
C ALA A 74 -12.08 1.38 -7.77
N GLY A 75 -12.43 0.12 -7.52
CA GLY A 75 -13.77 -0.25 -7.06
C GLY A 75 -14.16 0.38 -5.71
N LYS A 76 -13.23 0.43 -4.75
CA LYS A 76 -13.45 1.09 -3.46
C LYS A 76 -13.64 2.60 -3.61
N LEU A 77 -12.81 3.27 -4.41
CA LEU A 77 -12.91 4.71 -4.62
C LEU A 77 -14.21 5.06 -5.33
N GLN A 78 -14.62 4.30 -6.36
CA GLN A 78 -15.89 4.52 -7.04
C GLN A 78 -17.09 4.38 -6.08
N ALA A 79 -17.05 3.45 -5.12
CA ALA A 79 -18.10 3.27 -4.12
C ALA A 79 -18.11 4.35 -3.02
N LEU A 80 -17.01 5.05 -2.81
CA LEU A 80 -16.85 6.06 -1.76
C LEU A 80 -17.03 7.50 -2.26
N LEU A 81 -16.75 7.74 -3.53
CA LEU A 81 -16.83 9.06 -4.15
C LEU A 81 -18.24 9.33 -4.69
N PRO A 82 -18.65 10.59 -4.80
CA PRO A 82 -19.91 10.98 -5.47
C PRO A 82 -19.95 10.48 -6.92
N ASP A 83 -21.17 10.19 -7.42
CA ASP A 83 -21.39 9.64 -8.76
C ASP A 83 -20.88 10.53 -9.91
N ASN A 84 -20.76 11.83 -9.67
CA ASN A 84 -20.24 12.80 -10.64
C ASN A 84 -18.70 12.81 -10.75
N ILE A 85 -18.00 12.01 -9.92
CA ILE A 85 -16.54 11.81 -9.98
C ILE A 85 -16.28 10.44 -10.60
N HIS A 86 -15.79 10.43 -11.81
CA HIS A 86 -15.53 9.19 -12.52
C HIS A 86 -14.17 8.60 -12.15
N VAL A 87 -14.18 7.36 -11.67
CA VAL A 87 -12.98 6.60 -11.33
C VAL A 87 -12.65 5.62 -12.46
N GLY A 88 -11.45 5.76 -13.01
CA GLY A 88 -10.91 4.84 -14.00
C GLY A 88 -9.64 4.18 -13.52
N TYR A 89 -9.18 3.16 -14.23
CA TYR A 89 -7.88 2.58 -13.93
C TYR A 89 -7.03 2.28 -15.17
N VAL A 90 -5.71 2.27 -14.97
CA VAL A 90 -4.71 2.02 -16.00
C VAL A 90 -3.83 0.87 -15.57
N SER A 91 -3.97 -0.26 -16.27
CA SER A 91 -3.14 -1.43 -16.07
C SER A 91 -2.93 -2.14 -17.40
N ALA A 92 -1.67 -2.29 -17.79
CA ALA A 92 -1.30 -2.94 -19.06
C ALA A 92 -1.74 -4.42 -19.09
N SER A 93 -1.60 -5.12 -17.95
CA SER A 93 -1.96 -6.53 -17.81
C SER A 93 -3.48 -6.78 -17.86
N LEU A 94 -4.31 -5.77 -17.55
CA LEU A 94 -5.76 -5.85 -17.61
C LEU A 94 -6.33 -5.25 -18.91
N GLY A 95 -5.48 -4.74 -19.82
CA GLY A 95 -5.90 -4.11 -21.07
C GLY A 95 -6.71 -2.80 -20.89
N LYS A 96 -6.72 -2.23 -19.67
CA LYS A 96 -7.48 -1.02 -19.34
C LYS A 96 -6.61 0.23 -19.44
N LYS A 97 -7.08 1.24 -20.14
CA LYS A 97 -6.37 2.48 -20.45
C LYS A 97 -7.27 3.72 -20.28
N GLN A 98 -7.89 3.88 -19.10
CA GLN A 98 -8.84 4.97 -18.83
C GLN A 98 -8.10 6.24 -18.36
N HIS A 99 -7.25 6.80 -19.22
CA HIS A 99 -6.41 7.95 -18.94
C HIS A 99 -7.16 9.28 -18.71
N HIS A 100 -8.43 9.35 -19.04
CA HIS A 100 -9.23 10.58 -19.00
C HIS A 100 -10.21 10.64 -17.81
N ALA A 101 -10.21 9.63 -16.93
CA ALA A 101 -11.02 9.64 -15.73
C ALA A 101 -10.60 10.78 -14.77
N ASP A 102 -11.52 11.19 -13.90
CA ASP A 102 -11.25 12.22 -12.90
C ASP A 102 -10.29 11.71 -11.83
N VAL A 103 -10.45 10.46 -11.43
CA VAL A 103 -9.53 9.73 -10.55
C VAL A 103 -9.00 8.52 -11.32
N ILE A 104 -7.69 8.44 -11.46
CA ILE A 104 -7.02 7.38 -12.22
C ILE A 104 -6.23 6.52 -11.25
N VAL A 105 -6.66 5.29 -11.04
CA VAL A 105 -5.86 4.30 -10.30
C VAL A 105 -4.94 3.58 -11.27
N ALA A 106 -3.64 3.64 -11.07
CA ALA A 106 -2.68 3.11 -12.03
C ALA A 106 -1.58 2.29 -11.35
N THR A 107 -1.20 1.17 -11.99
CA THR A 107 0.02 0.48 -11.59
C THR A 107 1.23 1.26 -12.10
N ILE A 108 2.22 1.48 -11.22
CA ILE A 108 3.40 2.26 -11.59
C ILE A 108 4.13 1.67 -12.79
N GLY A 109 4.21 0.35 -12.91
CA GLY A 109 4.80 -0.32 -14.06
C GLY A 109 4.13 0.01 -15.40
N SER A 110 2.81 0.27 -15.37
CA SER A 110 2.05 0.59 -16.59
C SER A 110 2.09 2.07 -16.99
N ILE A 111 2.27 2.97 -16.01
CA ILE A 111 2.08 4.41 -16.23
C ILE A 111 3.39 5.21 -16.31
N HIS A 112 4.49 4.72 -15.73
CA HIS A 112 5.72 5.51 -15.56
C HIS A 112 6.33 6.06 -16.87
N LYS A 113 6.07 5.41 -18.00
CA LYS A 113 6.50 5.89 -19.32
C LYS A 113 5.44 6.72 -20.06
N SER A 114 4.20 6.69 -19.59
CA SER A 114 3.01 7.22 -20.28
C SER A 114 2.36 8.40 -19.57
N ALA A 115 3.09 9.09 -18.69
CA ALA A 115 2.59 10.28 -17.98
C ALA A 115 1.98 11.34 -18.91
N HIS A 116 2.52 11.47 -20.14
CA HIS A 116 2.04 12.40 -21.16
C HIS A 116 0.59 12.14 -21.62
N LEU A 117 0.05 10.95 -21.39
CA LEU A 117 -1.34 10.61 -21.72
C LEU A 117 -2.34 11.09 -20.68
N LEU A 118 -1.90 11.52 -19.52
CA LEU A 118 -2.78 11.88 -18.42
C LEU A 118 -3.32 13.31 -18.51
N GLY A 119 -2.59 14.21 -19.20
CA GLY A 119 -2.92 15.64 -19.23
C GLY A 119 -2.74 16.31 -17.87
N ASP A 120 -3.58 17.29 -17.55
CA ASP A 120 -3.47 18.10 -16.34
C ASP A 120 -3.94 17.32 -15.10
N ILE A 121 -2.99 16.94 -14.25
CA ILE A 121 -3.20 16.28 -12.95
C ILE A 121 -2.90 17.28 -11.83
N LYS A 122 -3.68 17.27 -10.76
CA LYS A 122 -3.48 18.16 -9.61
C LYS A 122 -2.96 17.45 -8.36
N VAL A 123 -3.26 16.17 -8.22
CA VAL A 123 -2.80 15.37 -7.08
C VAL A 123 -2.27 14.01 -7.55
N VAL A 124 -1.14 13.61 -6.98
CA VAL A 124 -0.59 12.25 -7.09
C VAL A 124 -0.55 11.63 -5.69
N ILE A 125 -1.24 10.53 -5.52
CA ILE A 125 -1.23 9.74 -4.28
C ILE A 125 -0.43 8.47 -4.54
N ILE A 126 0.61 8.23 -3.76
CA ILE A 126 1.43 7.02 -3.86
C ILE A 126 1.02 6.08 -2.73
N ASP A 127 0.27 5.04 -3.04
CA ASP A 127 -0.07 3.99 -2.08
C ASP A 127 1.09 3.01 -1.92
N GLU A 128 1.24 2.44 -0.73
CA GLU A 128 2.38 1.61 -0.32
C GLU A 128 3.73 2.30 -0.61
N ALA A 129 3.86 3.55 -0.16
CA ALA A 129 5.00 4.43 -0.44
C ALA A 129 6.37 3.84 -0.04
N HIS A 130 6.40 2.83 0.85
CA HIS A 130 7.63 2.11 1.21
C HIS A 130 8.27 1.35 0.04
N LEU A 131 7.51 1.09 -1.03
CA LEU A 131 8.02 0.46 -2.25
C LEU A 131 8.72 1.43 -3.21
N VAL A 132 8.69 2.72 -2.92
CA VAL A 132 9.45 3.72 -3.71
C VAL A 132 10.93 3.53 -3.46
N SER A 133 11.69 3.21 -4.48
CA SER A 133 13.13 2.95 -4.36
C SER A 133 13.94 4.20 -4.02
N PRO A 134 15.07 4.08 -3.31
CA PRO A 134 16.04 5.15 -3.15
C PRO A 134 16.53 5.69 -4.50
N LYS A 135 17.08 6.90 -4.51
CA LYS A 135 17.74 7.45 -5.71
C LYS A 135 18.93 6.56 -6.09
N GLY A 136 19.12 6.32 -7.38
CA GLY A 136 20.25 5.52 -7.88
C GLY A 136 20.01 4.00 -7.96
N SER A 137 18.87 3.50 -7.53
CA SER A 137 18.46 2.11 -7.81
C SER A 137 17.77 2.02 -9.18
N ASP A 138 17.92 0.88 -9.88
CA ASP A 138 17.38 0.64 -11.24
C ASP A 138 15.86 0.80 -11.37
N SER A 139 15.14 0.94 -10.25
CA SER A 139 13.69 1.02 -10.20
C SER A 139 13.14 2.44 -10.01
N GLY A 140 13.79 3.46 -10.58
CA GLY A 140 13.34 4.85 -10.53
C GLY A 140 11.99 5.15 -11.19
N MET A 141 11.07 4.15 -11.30
CA MET A 141 9.79 4.31 -11.99
C MET A 141 8.93 5.42 -11.39
N TYR A 142 8.87 5.52 -10.07
CA TYR A 142 8.10 6.58 -9.40
C TYR A 142 8.68 7.96 -9.70
N ARG A 143 10.00 8.13 -9.57
CA ARG A 143 10.68 9.41 -9.89
C ARG A 143 10.53 9.74 -11.37
N THR A 144 10.77 8.75 -12.25
CA THR A 144 10.58 8.92 -13.70
C THR A 144 9.16 9.38 -14.04
N PHE A 145 8.14 8.84 -13.35
CA PHE A 145 6.76 9.25 -13.54
C PHE A 145 6.54 10.70 -13.10
N LEU A 146 6.97 11.05 -11.88
CA LEU A 146 6.81 12.39 -11.32
C LEU A 146 7.53 13.43 -12.16
N ASP A 147 8.77 13.15 -12.60
CA ASP A 147 9.57 14.04 -13.46
C ASP A 147 8.87 14.30 -14.80
N LYS A 148 8.36 13.24 -15.46
CA LYS A 148 7.64 13.37 -16.73
C LYS A 148 6.32 14.11 -16.56
N LEU A 149 5.59 13.86 -15.49
CA LEU A 149 4.35 14.57 -15.21
C LEU A 149 4.61 16.05 -14.89
N GLY A 150 5.70 16.35 -14.18
CA GLY A 150 6.13 17.71 -13.87
C GLY A 150 6.49 18.56 -15.08
N GLN A 151 6.84 17.92 -16.22
CA GLN A 151 7.05 18.61 -17.51
C GLN A 151 5.72 19.03 -18.17
N ILE A 152 4.58 18.49 -17.71
CA ILE A 152 3.26 18.70 -18.31
C ILE A 152 2.40 19.61 -17.46
N CYS A 153 2.38 19.41 -16.14
CA CYS A 153 1.52 20.14 -15.23
C CYS A 153 2.15 20.29 -13.84
N GLN A 154 1.58 21.20 -13.06
CA GLN A 154 1.91 21.35 -11.63
C GLN A 154 0.92 20.52 -10.80
N PHE A 155 1.44 19.74 -9.87
CA PHE A 155 0.65 18.88 -9.00
C PHE A 155 1.27 18.78 -7.61
N ARG A 156 0.46 18.35 -6.65
CA ARG A 156 0.90 17.97 -5.30
C ARG A 156 1.02 16.46 -5.21
N THR A 157 1.99 16.00 -4.43
CA THR A 157 2.18 14.57 -4.19
C THR A 157 2.06 14.26 -2.71
N VAL A 158 1.56 13.07 -2.39
CA VAL A 158 1.55 12.50 -1.03
C VAL A 158 1.82 11.01 -1.10
N GLY A 159 2.63 10.50 -0.18
CA GLY A 159 2.81 9.07 0.04
C GLY A 159 1.95 8.55 1.18
N MET A 160 1.39 7.36 1.05
CA MET A 160 0.69 6.65 2.13
C MET A 160 1.37 5.31 2.38
N THR A 161 1.66 5.00 3.63
CA THR A 161 2.27 3.72 4.01
C THR A 161 1.96 3.35 5.44
N ALA A 162 1.96 2.05 5.74
CA ALA A 162 1.94 1.54 7.10
C ALA A 162 3.35 1.46 7.71
N THR A 163 4.39 1.39 6.86
CA THR A 163 5.79 1.20 7.26
C THR A 163 6.64 2.33 6.68
N PRO A 164 6.90 3.41 7.46
CA PRO A 164 7.63 4.58 6.97
C PRO A 164 9.15 4.37 6.90
N PHE A 165 9.61 3.12 6.95
CA PHE A 165 11.03 2.74 6.93
C PHE A 165 11.26 1.52 6.01
N ARG A 166 12.50 1.35 5.58
CA ARG A 166 12.97 0.19 4.80
C ARG A 166 13.95 -0.64 5.61
N GLY A 167 14.07 -1.92 5.25
CA GLY A 167 15.11 -2.86 5.69
C GLY A 167 15.73 -2.51 7.05
N ASN A 168 16.95 -2.02 7.08
CA ASN A 168 17.70 -1.65 8.29
C ASN A 168 17.14 -0.43 9.06
N GLN A 169 15.82 -0.22 9.09
CA GLN A 169 15.13 0.87 9.77
C GLN A 169 15.49 2.28 9.25
N VAL A 170 15.92 2.40 8.00
CA VAL A 170 16.13 3.70 7.35
C VAL A 170 14.77 4.29 7.01
N TRP A 171 14.49 5.47 7.55
CA TRP A 171 13.25 6.17 7.29
C TRP A 171 13.14 6.59 5.81
N LEU A 172 11.92 6.60 5.29
CA LEU A 172 11.66 7.01 3.89
C LEU A 172 11.94 8.50 3.66
N THR A 173 12.02 9.27 4.74
CA THR A 173 12.35 10.70 4.76
C THR A 173 13.84 10.97 4.90
N ASP A 174 14.66 9.92 5.13
CA ASP A 174 16.09 10.03 5.39
C ASP A 174 16.91 9.48 4.21
N GLY A 175 18.19 9.87 4.17
CA GLY A 175 19.16 9.43 3.15
C GLY A 175 19.48 10.50 2.12
N ASP A 176 20.28 10.13 1.11
CA ASP A 176 20.66 11.04 0.02
C ASP A 176 19.46 11.27 -0.90
N GLU A 177 18.99 12.51 -0.96
CA GLU A 177 17.85 12.95 -1.77
C GLU A 177 16.61 12.05 -1.62
N PRO A 178 16.00 11.97 -0.42
CA PRO A 178 14.77 11.20 -0.21
C PRO A 178 13.65 11.77 -1.10
N LEU A 179 12.72 10.91 -1.53
CA LEU A 179 11.55 11.40 -2.26
C LEU A 179 10.57 12.11 -1.31
N PHE A 180 10.44 11.60 -0.10
CA PHE A 180 9.53 12.14 0.91
C PHE A 180 10.30 13.06 1.85
N THR A 181 9.80 14.28 2.06
CA THR A 181 10.49 15.33 2.81
C THR A 181 10.08 15.40 4.27
N GLY A 182 9.02 14.69 4.66
CA GLY A 182 8.58 14.62 6.05
C GLY A 182 7.26 13.87 6.23
N ILE A 183 6.79 13.81 7.46
CA ILE A 183 5.56 13.12 7.84
C ILE A 183 4.52 14.18 8.19
N ALA A 184 3.45 14.29 7.38
CA ALA A 184 2.35 15.20 7.65
C ALA A 184 1.43 14.66 8.74
N SER A 185 1.13 13.36 8.74
CA SER A 185 0.29 12.73 9.77
C SER A 185 0.79 11.34 10.09
N ASN A 186 0.73 10.97 11.37
CA ASN A 186 1.13 9.66 11.87
C ASN A 186 0.03 9.11 12.78
N VAL A 187 -0.64 8.06 12.33
CA VAL A 187 -1.61 7.28 13.10
C VAL A 187 -0.92 6.01 13.55
N THR A 188 -0.92 5.73 14.85
CA THR A 188 -0.26 4.54 15.39
C THR A 188 -1.22 3.34 15.46
N MET A 189 -0.67 2.13 15.38
CA MET A 189 -1.47 0.92 15.61
C MET A 189 -2.08 0.91 17.02
N ARG A 190 -1.34 1.41 18.01
CA ARG A 190 -1.82 1.51 19.38
C ARG A 190 -3.06 2.40 19.49
N GLU A 191 -3.04 3.57 18.85
CA GLU A 191 -4.21 4.46 18.79
C GLU A 191 -5.45 3.74 18.25
N LEU A 192 -5.30 2.96 17.17
CA LEU A 192 -6.41 2.23 16.57
C LEU A 192 -6.92 1.07 17.44
N LEU A 193 -6.02 0.44 18.20
CA LEU A 193 -6.39 -0.61 19.16
C LEU A 193 -7.11 -0.01 20.38
N ASP A 194 -6.59 1.08 20.95
CA ASP A 194 -7.18 1.76 22.11
C ASP A 194 -8.58 2.31 21.78
N GLN A 195 -8.78 2.80 20.55
CA GLN A 195 -10.06 3.26 20.03
C GLN A 195 -10.97 2.12 19.51
N LYS A 196 -10.55 0.86 19.61
CA LYS A 196 -11.28 -0.35 19.18
C LYS A 196 -11.62 -0.38 17.69
N PHE A 197 -10.84 0.31 16.87
CA PHE A 197 -10.95 0.23 15.40
C PHE A 197 -10.22 -0.98 14.82
N LEU A 198 -9.25 -1.52 15.56
CA LEU A 198 -8.59 -2.79 15.28
C LEU A 198 -8.87 -3.78 16.41
N ALA A 199 -8.99 -5.04 16.06
CA ALA A 199 -9.08 -6.11 17.05
C ALA A 199 -7.73 -6.30 17.75
N PRO A 200 -7.71 -6.56 19.07
CA PRO A 200 -6.47 -6.84 19.78
C PRO A 200 -5.83 -8.13 19.24
N LEU A 201 -4.50 -8.13 19.20
CA LEU A 201 -3.73 -9.33 18.92
C LEU A 201 -3.74 -10.21 20.17
N VAL A 202 -4.32 -11.41 20.06
CA VAL A 202 -4.34 -12.40 21.11
C VAL A 202 -3.37 -13.51 20.71
N PRO A 203 -2.17 -13.60 21.33
CA PRO A 203 -1.26 -14.70 21.06
C PRO A 203 -1.88 -16.03 21.49
N PRO A 204 -1.52 -17.15 20.85
CA PRO A 204 -2.01 -18.47 21.26
C PRO A 204 -1.48 -18.83 22.65
N ASN A 205 -2.31 -19.41 23.47
CA ASN A 205 -1.95 -19.93 24.81
C ASN A 205 -1.26 -21.30 24.71
N ALA A 206 -0.45 -21.51 23.66
CA ALA A 206 0.20 -22.77 23.39
C ALA A 206 1.66 -22.55 22.98
N ARG A 207 2.51 -23.47 23.37
CA ARG A 207 3.91 -23.45 22.94
C ARG A 207 3.97 -23.86 21.46
N ILE A 208 4.67 -23.03 20.66
CA ILE A 208 5.02 -23.34 19.29
C ILE A 208 6.25 -24.24 19.31
N GLU A 209 6.14 -25.43 18.75
CA GLU A 209 7.20 -26.46 18.74
C GLU A 209 7.94 -26.51 17.40
N THR A 210 7.21 -26.33 16.29
CA THR A 210 7.79 -26.34 14.96
C THR A 210 8.61 -25.08 14.71
N ARG A 211 9.90 -25.27 14.48
CA ARG A 211 10.83 -24.18 14.11
C ARG A 211 11.45 -24.50 12.77
N ILE A 212 11.27 -23.56 11.83
CA ILE A 212 11.88 -23.67 10.50
C ILE A 212 13.27 -23.06 10.58
N ASP A 213 14.29 -23.86 10.31
CA ASP A 213 15.68 -23.38 10.25
C ASP A 213 15.98 -22.86 8.83
N ALA A 214 16.06 -21.54 8.71
CA ALA A 214 16.40 -20.86 7.46
C ALA A 214 17.88 -20.39 7.44
N SER A 215 18.73 -20.85 8.34
CA SER A 215 20.12 -20.38 8.46
C SER A 215 20.97 -20.64 7.21
N GLN A 216 20.61 -21.63 6.43
CA GLN A 216 21.29 -22.00 5.17
C GLN A 216 20.70 -21.34 3.92
N VAL A 217 19.61 -20.57 4.05
CA VAL A 217 18.96 -19.88 2.94
C VAL A 217 19.75 -18.63 2.58
N GLY A 218 20.13 -18.51 1.31
CA GLY A 218 20.86 -17.35 0.80
C GLY A 218 20.00 -16.07 0.86
N ILE A 219 20.68 -14.93 1.03
CA ILE A 219 20.06 -13.59 1.03
C ILE A 219 20.38 -12.90 -0.30
N SER A 220 19.39 -12.24 -0.89
CA SER A 220 19.52 -11.40 -2.07
C SER A 220 18.73 -10.12 -1.88
N ASN A 221 19.34 -8.96 -2.11
CA ASN A 221 18.72 -7.63 -1.93
C ASN A 221 18.13 -7.38 -0.52
N GLY A 222 18.71 -8.00 0.51
CA GLY A 222 18.27 -7.83 1.90
C GLY A 222 17.11 -8.75 2.31
N ASP A 223 16.68 -9.68 1.45
CA ASP A 223 15.63 -10.65 1.74
C ASP A 223 16.10 -12.08 1.38
N TYR A 224 15.42 -13.10 1.92
CA TYR A 224 15.71 -14.49 1.60
C TYR A 224 15.44 -14.79 0.12
N LYS A 225 16.26 -15.63 -0.49
CA LYS A 225 15.99 -16.16 -1.83
C LYS A 225 14.76 -17.07 -1.80
N VAL A 226 13.68 -16.65 -2.44
CA VAL A 226 12.37 -17.28 -2.37
C VAL A 226 12.40 -18.77 -2.70
N GLY A 227 13.12 -19.19 -3.74
CA GLY A 227 13.21 -20.61 -4.14
C GLY A 227 13.89 -21.49 -3.10
N GLU A 228 14.98 -21.00 -2.49
CA GLU A 228 15.69 -21.74 -1.44
C GLU A 228 14.84 -21.81 -0.16
N LEU A 229 14.20 -20.70 0.23
CA LEU A 229 13.30 -20.65 1.38
C LEU A 229 12.09 -21.56 1.19
N SER A 230 11.50 -21.55 -0.01
CA SER A 230 10.35 -22.40 -0.36
C SER A 230 10.67 -23.88 -0.19
N ALA A 231 11.84 -24.32 -0.65
CA ALA A 231 12.29 -25.72 -0.51
C ALA A 231 12.48 -26.14 0.96
N VAL A 232 13.04 -25.24 1.78
CA VAL A 232 13.17 -25.48 3.23
C VAL A 232 11.79 -25.59 3.87
N VAL A 233 10.91 -24.61 3.62
CA VAL A 233 9.55 -24.57 4.21
C VAL A 233 8.74 -25.79 3.83
N ASP A 234 8.85 -26.28 2.60
CA ASP A 234 8.10 -27.45 2.12
C ASP A 234 8.29 -28.69 3.01
N SER A 235 9.51 -28.90 3.49
CA SER A 235 9.83 -30.02 4.39
C SER A 235 9.12 -29.95 5.76
N TYR A 236 8.67 -28.77 6.17
CA TYR A 236 7.99 -28.54 7.47
C TYR A 236 6.47 -28.42 7.36
N LEU A 237 5.89 -28.29 6.16
CA LEU A 237 4.47 -27.96 5.97
C LEU A 237 3.52 -28.95 6.66
N GLN A 238 3.88 -30.25 6.71
CA GLN A 238 3.05 -31.24 7.40
C GLN A 238 3.03 -30.98 8.92
N GLN A 239 4.18 -30.69 9.53
CA GLN A 239 4.28 -30.40 10.94
C GLN A 239 3.58 -29.09 11.29
N VAL A 240 3.78 -28.05 10.45
CA VAL A 240 3.09 -26.75 10.58
C VAL A 240 1.58 -26.93 10.52
N ALA A 241 1.04 -27.73 9.59
CA ALA A 241 -0.40 -27.96 9.47
C ALA A 241 -0.97 -28.63 10.73
N ILE A 242 -0.31 -29.69 11.23
CA ILE A 242 -0.72 -30.39 12.46
C ILE A 242 -0.69 -29.44 13.67
N GLU A 243 0.40 -28.69 13.83
CA GLU A 243 0.56 -27.77 14.95
C GLU A 243 -0.44 -26.62 14.89
N ALA A 244 -0.63 -26.02 13.72
CA ALA A 244 -1.61 -24.96 13.50
C ALA A 244 -3.04 -25.43 13.84
N THR A 245 -3.42 -26.64 13.41
CA THR A 245 -4.74 -27.22 13.74
C THR A 245 -4.90 -27.41 15.23
N ARG A 246 -3.86 -27.87 15.94
CA ARG A 246 -3.88 -28.02 17.40
C ARG A 246 -4.04 -26.68 18.12
N ILE A 247 -3.28 -25.64 17.68
CA ILE A 247 -3.24 -24.34 18.35
C ILE A 247 -4.47 -23.48 18.06
N ALA A 248 -5.01 -23.57 16.84
CA ALA A 248 -6.07 -22.69 16.37
C ALA A 248 -7.41 -23.41 16.18
N SER A 249 -7.63 -24.57 16.81
CA SER A 249 -8.84 -25.38 16.70
C SER A 249 -10.14 -24.61 16.96
N GLU A 250 -10.10 -23.60 17.82
CA GLU A 250 -11.27 -22.75 18.14
C GLU A 250 -11.42 -21.54 17.20
N ARG A 251 -10.53 -21.37 16.23
CA ARG A 251 -10.57 -20.23 15.31
C ARG A 251 -11.41 -20.57 14.07
N MET A 252 -12.37 -19.69 13.77
CA MET A 252 -13.28 -19.89 12.62
C MET A 252 -12.70 -19.48 11.28
N LYS A 253 -11.67 -18.61 11.27
CA LYS A 253 -11.02 -18.11 10.03
C LYS A 253 -9.52 -18.11 10.20
N TRP A 254 -8.84 -18.65 9.19
CA TRP A 254 -7.40 -18.79 9.18
C TRP A 254 -6.82 -18.09 7.96
N ILE A 255 -5.70 -17.43 8.14
CA ILE A 255 -4.87 -16.90 7.07
C ILE A 255 -3.44 -17.38 7.32
N ALA A 256 -2.85 -18.02 6.35
CA ALA A 256 -1.46 -18.46 6.39
C ALA A 256 -0.68 -17.77 5.27
N PHE A 257 0.51 -17.27 5.60
CA PHE A 257 1.44 -16.71 4.63
C PHE A 257 2.58 -17.69 4.41
N THR A 258 2.91 -17.94 3.15
CA THR A 258 3.96 -18.85 2.72
C THR A 258 4.92 -18.16 1.76
N PRO A 259 6.16 -18.64 1.60
CA PRO A 259 7.13 -18.03 0.71
C PRO A 259 6.75 -18.10 -0.78
N SER A 260 5.98 -19.12 -1.18
CA SER A 260 5.59 -19.33 -2.57
C SER A 260 4.14 -19.79 -2.70
N VAL A 261 3.60 -19.71 -3.91
CA VAL A 261 2.26 -20.21 -4.24
C VAL A 261 2.20 -21.73 -4.05
N ASP A 262 3.22 -22.45 -4.48
CA ASP A 262 3.29 -23.92 -4.34
C ASP A 262 3.22 -24.34 -2.85
N ASN A 263 3.94 -23.63 -1.97
CA ASN A 263 3.83 -23.86 -0.53
C ASN A 263 2.43 -23.53 0.02
N ALA A 264 1.76 -22.50 -0.52
CA ALA A 264 0.40 -22.16 -0.09
C ALA A 264 -0.60 -23.27 -0.46
N GLU A 265 -0.54 -23.75 -1.70
CA GLU A 265 -1.36 -24.85 -2.19
C GLU A 265 -1.09 -26.15 -1.40
N SER A 266 0.18 -26.49 -1.21
CA SER A 266 0.59 -27.66 -0.43
C SER A 266 0.11 -27.58 1.03
N LEU A 267 0.19 -26.39 1.66
CA LEU A 267 -0.32 -26.20 3.02
C LEU A 267 -1.86 -26.31 3.07
N ALA A 268 -2.56 -25.73 2.11
CA ALA A 268 -4.00 -25.82 2.02
C ALA A 268 -4.46 -27.28 1.89
N ASP A 269 -3.84 -28.07 1.02
CA ASP A 269 -4.14 -29.50 0.87
C ASP A 269 -3.94 -30.30 2.18
N LYS A 270 -2.87 -29.96 2.92
CA LYS A 270 -2.59 -30.59 4.21
C LYS A 270 -3.62 -30.22 5.28
N LEU A 271 -4.04 -28.98 5.33
CA LEU A 271 -5.08 -28.49 6.24
C LEU A 271 -6.44 -29.11 5.90
N CYS A 272 -6.82 -29.18 4.62
CA CYS A 272 -8.04 -29.86 4.18
C CYS A 272 -8.07 -31.35 4.61
N LYS A 273 -6.94 -32.05 4.54
CA LYS A 273 -6.83 -33.43 5.03
C LYS A 273 -7.01 -33.57 6.55
N LEU A 274 -6.79 -32.49 7.29
CA LEU A 274 -6.99 -32.40 8.73
C LEU A 274 -8.40 -31.86 9.11
N GLY A 275 -9.26 -31.60 8.13
CA GLY A 275 -10.64 -31.16 8.33
C GLY A 275 -10.81 -29.65 8.51
N ILE A 276 -9.84 -28.85 8.08
CA ILE A 276 -9.87 -27.37 8.10
C ILE A 276 -10.28 -26.85 6.73
#